data_d7b233c0a3d20a321e03360ab4afa269
#
_entry.id   d7b233c0a3d20a321e03360ab4afa269
#
_cell.length_a   1.000
_cell.length_b   1.000
_cell.length_c   1.000
_cell.angle_alpha   90.00
_cell.angle_beta   90.00
_cell.angle_gamma   90.00
#
_symmetry.space_group_name_H-M   'P 1'
#
loop_
_entity.id
_entity.type
_entity.pdbx_description
1 polymer ?
#
loop_
_entity_poly.entity_id
_entity_poly.type
_entity_poly.pdbx_seq_one_letter_code
_entity_poly.pdbx_strand_id
1 'polypeptide(L)'
;WEKPMEVMHNKIEGNIEYTSLLFFPAHAPYNLYHSDYEPGLQLYSRHVFIMDKCKDLLPEYLRFVKGLVDSPDFSLNISRELLQQSRELKLIGKNLEKTILKQLANTLKKDRSKYEQFWKEYGKSLKIGIYGSVYNGGSDVVNKLKDLLLFTTSKEDKLITLKEYVENMPESQKKIYYATGKDRASIDSLPQMEILRDKGIDVLYFLDNVDEFAIEVMREYEGKPFHSISRGDLDLDDVESQEVKKETETIAKSNEDLIKDIKETLGDKVAEVKISSRLKSSAVCLVADEQGPSFAMEQAFADANNPMFKARRILEINPKHDLFARLQKVHEQGKESTAFKDYCSLLYAQALLIEGMMPEDPSAIANKIAELMAKYCLLYTSPSPRDRG
;
A
#
# COMPACT_ATOMS: atom_id res chain seq x y z
N TRP A 1 -10.45 17.96 -29.63
CA TRP A 1 -11.35 18.12 -28.46
C TRP A 1 -11.87 16.75 -28.10
N GLU A 2 -11.55 16.25 -26.91
CA GLU A 2 -12.07 14.99 -26.40
C GLU A 2 -13.35 15.25 -25.62
N LYS A 3 -14.31 14.31 -25.71
CA LYS A 3 -15.54 14.37 -24.95
C LYS A 3 -15.22 14.10 -23.47
N PRO A 4 -15.62 14.95 -22.52
CA PRO A 4 -15.40 14.70 -21.09
C PRO A 4 -16.12 13.43 -20.63
N MET A 5 -15.57 12.77 -19.60
CA MET A 5 -16.19 11.59 -18.98
C MET A 5 -17.53 11.91 -18.34
N GLU A 6 -17.63 13.07 -17.71
CA GLU A 6 -18.81 13.50 -16.98
C GLU A 6 -19.00 15.01 -17.17
N VAL A 7 -20.26 15.44 -17.30
CA VAL A 7 -20.65 16.84 -17.33
C VAL A 7 -21.79 17.05 -16.37
N MET A 8 -21.65 18.04 -15.48
CA MET A 8 -22.65 18.42 -14.48
C MET A 8 -23.03 19.89 -14.66
N HIS A 9 -24.29 20.13 -14.96
CA HIS A 9 -24.86 21.49 -14.98
C HIS A 9 -25.82 21.63 -13.80
N ASN A 10 -25.55 22.55 -12.89
CA ASN A 10 -26.37 22.79 -11.71
C ASN A 10 -26.76 24.26 -11.64
N LYS A 11 -28.02 24.51 -11.33
CA LYS A 11 -28.55 25.82 -10.98
C LYS A 11 -29.14 25.73 -9.58
N ILE A 12 -28.60 26.50 -8.67
CA ILE A 12 -29.02 26.54 -7.27
C ILE A 12 -29.60 27.92 -6.98
N GLU A 13 -30.80 27.94 -6.44
CA GLU A 13 -31.51 29.09 -6.02
C GLU A 13 -31.91 28.90 -4.54
N GLY A 14 -31.65 29.89 -3.67
CA GLY A 14 -31.94 29.81 -2.24
C GLY A 14 -31.16 30.83 -1.44
N ASN A 15 -30.58 30.39 -0.31
CA ASN A 15 -29.73 31.25 0.54
C ASN A 15 -28.45 31.71 -0.15
N ILE A 16 -28.07 31.04 -1.22
CA ILE A 16 -27.02 31.40 -2.14
C ILE A 16 -27.46 31.03 -3.54
N GLU A 17 -27.21 31.90 -4.50
CA GLU A 17 -27.54 31.65 -5.89
C GLU A 17 -26.29 31.44 -6.72
N TYR A 18 -26.24 30.34 -7.48
CA TYR A 18 -25.17 30.12 -8.47
C TYR A 18 -25.56 29.13 -9.55
N THR A 19 -24.95 29.30 -10.70
CA THR A 19 -24.95 28.30 -11.78
C THR A 19 -23.55 27.73 -11.92
N SER A 20 -23.42 26.42 -12.07
CA SER A 20 -22.13 25.77 -12.33
C SER A 20 -22.22 24.84 -13.51
N LEU A 21 -21.19 24.85 -14.35
CA LEU A 21 -20.93 23.85 -15.38
C LEU A 21 -19.59 23.20 -15.10
N LEU A 22 -19.62 21.96 -14.62
CA LEU A 22 -18.44 21.21 -14.24
C LEU A 22 -18.26 20.01 -15.15
N PHE A 23 -17.03 19.59 -15.37
CA PHE A 23 -16.75 18.37 -16.12
C PHE A 23 -15.46 17.68 -15.66
N PHE A 24 -15.43 16.38 -15.87
CA PHE A 24 -14.22 15.57 -15.71
C PHE A 24 -13.61 15.35 -17.08
N PRO A 25 -12.35 15.74 -17.32
CA PRO A 25 -11.66 15.44 -18.58
C PRO A 25 -11.61 13.93 -18.85
N ALA A 26 -11.51 13.52 -20.10
CA ALA A 26 -11.43 12.11 -20.48
C ALA A 26 -10.16 11.44 -19.93
N HIS A 27 -9.06 12.18 -19.91
CA HIS A 27 -7.77 11.72 -19.40
C HIS A 27 -7.19 12.71 -18.40
N ALA A 28 -6.47 12.18 -17.42
CA ALA A 28 -5.75 13.00 -16.46
C ALA A 28 -4.58 13.71 -17.15
N PRO A 29 -4.40 15.02 -16.94
CA PRO A 29 -3.20 15.71 -17.38
C PRO A 29 -1.95 15.06 -16.80
N TYR A 30 -0.89 14.94 -17.59
CA TYR A 30 0.37 14.30 -17.17
C TYR A 30 0.98 14.94 -15.93
N ASN A 31 0.74 16.24 -15.72
CA ASN A 31 1.24 16.99 -14.57
C ASN A 31 0.21 17.14 -13.43
N LEU A 32 -0.88 16.37 -13.45
CA LEU A 32 -1.96 16.51 -12.45
C LEU A 32 -1.45 16.53 -10.99
N TYR A 33 -0.41 15.76 -10.71
CA TYR A 33 0.18 15.64 -9.35
C TYR A 33 1.49 16.41 -9.19
N HIS A 34 1.90 17.19 -10.17
CA HIS A 34 3.09 18.03 -10.10
C HIS A 34 2.78 19.39 -9.48
N SER A 35 3.82 20.05 -8.98
CA SER A 35 3.70 21.38 -8.35
C SER A 35 3.35 22.50 -9.32
N ASP A 36 3.62 22.32 -10.60
CA ASP A 36 3.30 23.26 -11.69
C ASP A 36 1.85 23.17 -12.18
N TYR A 37 1.10 22.16 -11.72
CA TYR A 37 -0.31 22.05 -12.05
C TYR A 37 -1.15 23.08 -11.27
N GLU A 38 -1.89 23.88 -12.00
CA GLU A 38 -2.78 24.88 -11.40
C GLU A 38 -4.24 24.39 -11.45
N PRO A 39 -4.78 23.88 -10.32
CA PRO A 39 -6.19 23.53 -10.20
C PRO A 39 -7.06 24.79 -10.11
N GLY A 40 -8.35 24.60 -10.28
CA GLY A 40 -9.35 25.62 -10.00
C GLY A 40 -10.37 25.78 -11.11
N LEU A 41 -11.50 26.37 -10.74
CA LEU A 41 -12.62 26.67 -11.64
C LEU A 41 -12.58 28.13 -12.06
N GLN A 42 -13.13 28.40 -13.23
CA GLN A 42 -13.38 29.79 -13.65
C GLN A 42 -14.50 30.38 -12.79
N LEU A 43 -14.30 31.59 -12.32
CA LEU A 43 -15.27 32.29 -11.50
C LEU A 43 -15.84 33.51 -12.24
N TYR A 44 -17.15 33.61 -12.25
CA TYR A 44 -17.93 34.71 -12.78
C TYR A 44 -18.85 35.29 -11.73
N SER A 45 -19.16 36.56 -11.87
CA SER A 45 -20.22 37.23 -11.13
C SER A 45 -21.12 37.94 -12.09
N ARG A 46 -22.41 37.59 -12.11
CA ARG A 46 -23.41 38.18 -13.05
C ARG A 46 -22.91 38.16 -14.51
N HIS A 47 -22.36 37.03 -14.92
CA HIS A 47 -21.76 36.78 -16.25
C HIS A 47 -20.51 37.62 -16.54
N VAL A 48 -19.92 38.30 -15.56
CA VAL A 48 -18.66 39.04 -15.68
C VAL A 48 -17.54 38.13 -15.15
N PHE A 49 -16.49 37.96 -15.91
CA PHE A 49 -15.31 37.17 -15.54
C PHE A 49 -14.56 37.81 -14.37
N ILE A 50 -14.28 37.02 -13.33
CA ILE A 50 -13.55 37.45 -12.14
C ILE A 50 -12.13 36.84 -12.12
N MET A 51 -12.00 35.53 -12.29
CA MET A 51 -10.71 34.85 -12.30
C MET A 51 -10.77 33.49 -13.03
N ASP A 52 -9.65 33.08 -13.58
CA ASP A 52 -9.53 31.83 -14.33
C ASP A 52 -9.42 30.58 -13.46
N LYS A 53 -8.72 30.66 -12.34
CA LYS A 53 -8.38 29.49 -11.50
C LYS A 53 -8.65 29.80 -10.03
N CYS A 54 -9.91 29.69 -9.63
CA CYS A 54 -10.30 29.83 -8.23
C CYS A 54 -10.03 28.50 -7.50
N LYS A 55 -8.89 28.43 -6.81
CA LYS A 55 -8.43 27.23 -6.09
C LYS A 55 -9.29 26.90 -4.88
N ASP A 56 -9.94 27.91 -4.30
CA ASP A 56 -10.68 27.80 -3.04
C ASP A 56 -12.09 27.23 -3.19
N LEU A 57 -12.56 27.04 -4.43
CA LEU A 57 -13.88 26.46 -4.70
C LEU A 57 -13.92 24.94 -4.50
N LEU A 58 -12.81 24.24 -4.68
CA LEU A 58 -12.76 22.79 -4.55
C LEU A 58 -11.58 22.36 -3.67
N PRO A 59 -11.76 21.31 -2.87
CA PRO A 59 -10.66 20.72 -2.13
C PRO A 59 -9.63 20.13 -3.08
N GLU A 60 -8.39 20.01 -2.62
CA GLU A 60 -7.22 19.57 -3.42
C GLU A 60 -7.44 18.21 -4.08
N TYR A 61 -8.16 17.31 -3.46
CA TYR A 61 -8.42 15.98 -4.04
C TYR A 61 -9.43 15.99 -5.22
N LEU A 62 -10.09 17.14 -5.47
CA LEU A 62 -10.93 17.37 -6.65
C LEU A 62 -10.24 18.26 -7.70
N ARG A 63 -8.92 18.42 -7.63
CA ARG A 63 -8.11 19.27 -8.51
C ARG A 63 -8.25 18.95 -10.00
N PHE A 64 -8.71 17.76 -10.35
CA PHE A 64 -8.97 17.34 -11.74
C PHE A 64 -10.24 17.93 -12.34
N VAL A 65 -11.17 18.42 -11.52
CA VAL A 65 -12.43 18.98 -11.99
C VAL A 65 -12.20 20.31 -12.69
N LYS A 66 -12.78 20.47 -13.86
CA LYS A 66 -12.74 21.69 -14.67
C LYS A 66 -14.14 22.26 -14.83
N GLY A 67 -14.20 23.52 -15.20
CA GLY A 67 -15.47 24.20 -15.47
C GLY A 67 -15.52 25.60 -14.89
N LEU A 68 -16.75 26.06 -14.71
CA LEU A 68 -17.01 27.42 -14.23
C LEU A 68 -18.14 27.48 -13.21
N VAL A 69 -18.11 28.54 -12.43
CA VAL A 69 -19.17 28.93 -11.49
C VAL A 69 -19.50 30.40 -11.72
N ASP A 70 -20.79 30.72 -11.83
CA ASP A 70 -21.31 32.09 -11.93
C ASP A 70 -22.30 32.31 -10.78
N SER A 71 -22.07 33.33 -9.98
CA SER A 71 -22.96 33.67 -8.87
C SER A 71 -23.19 35.20 -8.80
N PRO A 72 -24.45 35.64 -8.70
CA PRO A 72 -24.78 37.07 -8.49
C PRO A 72 -24.39 37.56 -7.10
N ASP A 73 -24.12 36.65 -6.16
CA ASP A 73 -23.82 36.99 -4.76
C ASP A 73 -22.39 37.49 -4.56
N PHE A 74 -21.52 37.32 -5.56
CA PHE A 74 -20.17 37.89 -5.52
C PHE A 74 -20.15 39.35 -5.91
N SER A 75 -19.46 40.17 -5.12
CA SER A 75 -19.22 41.57 -5.46
C SER A 75 -18.21 41.71 -6.59
N LEU A 76 -18.52 42.47 -7.62
CA LEU A 76 -17.62 42.75 -8.75
C LEU A 76 -16.36 43.54 -8.36
N ASN A 77 -16.40 44.24 -7.24
CA ASN A 77 -15.31 45.10 -6.75
C ASN A 77 -14.49 44.45 -5.62
N ILE A 78 -14.62 43.14 -5.43
CA ILE A 78 -13.92 42.44 -4.36
C ILE A 78 -12.48 42.10 -4.79
N SER A 79 -11.50 42.36 -3.92
CA SER A 79 -10.14 41.90 -4.19
C SER A 79 -10.04 40.37 -4.06
N ARG A 80 -9.01 39.76 -4.70
CA ARG A 80 -8.79 38.30 -4.66
C ARG A 80 -8.70 37.76 -3.24
N GLU A 81 -8.00 38.46 -2.36
CA GLU A 81 -7.79 38.08 -0.95
C GLU A 81 -9.09 38.12 -0.15
N LEU A 82 -9.92 39.13 -0.39
CA LEU A 82 -11.22 39.28 0.27
C LEU A 82 -12.21 38.22 -0.23
N LEU A 83 -12.17 37.91 -1.52
CA LEU A 83 -13.01 36.86 -2.09
C LEU A 83 -12.72 35.48 -1.48
N GLN A 84 -11.46 35.15 -1.26
CA GLN A 84 -11.03 33.89 -0.63
C GLN A 84 -11.56 33.73 0.80
N GLN A 85 -11.80 34.83 1.51
CA GLN A 85 -12.36 34.85 2.86
C GLN A 85 -13.86 34.87 2.88
N SER A 86 -14.53 35.04 1.71
CA SER A 86 -15.97 35.21 1.67
C SER A 86 -16.71 33.94 2.12
N ARG A 87 -17.82 34.18 2.84
CA ARG A 87 -18.73 33.11 3.29
C ARG A 87 -19.41 32.42 2.10
N GLU A 88 -19.74 33.21 1.09
CA GLU A 88 -20.40 32.76 -0.15
C GLU A 88 -19.52 31.77 -0.90
N LEU A 89 -18.24 32.07 -1.09
CA LEU A 89 -17.28 31.15 -1.75
C LEU A 89 -17.19 29.83 -1.03
N LYS A 90 -17.09 29.85 0.30
CA LYS A 90 -17.01 28.63 1.12
C LYS A 90 -18.28 27.79 1.05
N LEU A 91 -19.48 28.44 1.02
CA LEU A 91 -20.74 27.73 0.89
C LEU A 91 -20.90 27.10 -0.49
N ILE A 92 -20.57 27.84 -1.55
CA ILE A 92 -20.58 27.31 -2.92
C ILE A 92 -19.62 26.12 -3.00
N GLY A 93 -18.38 26.25 -2.51
CA GLY A 93 -17.39 25.18 -2.52
C GLY A 93 -17.90 23.89 -1.86
N LYS A 94 -18.50 23.98 -0.67
CA LYS A 94 -19.10 22.83 0.02
C LYS A 94 -20.24 22.19 -0.78
N ASN A 95 -21.07 22.98 -1.44
CA ASN A 95 -22.16 22.48 -2.27
C ASN A 95 -21.63 21.77 -3.53
N LEU A 96 -20.60 22.33 -4.17
CA LEU A 96 -19.94 21.74 -5.31
C LEU A 96 -19.29 20.40 -4.93
N GLU A 97 -18.50 20.36 -3.86
CA GLU A 97 -17.90 19.16 -3.31
C GLU A 97 -18.97 18.06 -3.11
N LYS A 98 -20.05 18.39 -2.39
CA LYS A 98 -21.15 17.47 -2.13
C LYS A 98 -21.80 16.95 -3.43
N THR A 99 -22.00 17.82 -4.40
CA THR A 99 -22.60 17.47 -5.70
C THR A 99 -21.69 16.54 -6.50
N ILE A 100 -20.40 16.82 -6.55
CA ILE A 100 -19.40 16.01 -7.22
C ILE A 100 -19.32 14.60 -6.59
N LEU A 101 -19.19 14.54 -5.27
CA LEU A 101 -19.11 13.26 -4.56
C LEU A 101 -20.40 12.43 -4.70
N LYS A 102 -21.57 13.07 -4.68
CA LYS A 102 -22.84 12.42 -4.94
C LYS A 102 -22.90 11.87 -6.37
N GLN A 103 -22.38 12.59 -7.37
CA GLN A 103 -22.32 12.10 -8.75
C GLN A 103 -21.39 10.91 -8.86
N LEU A 104 -20.22 10.94 -8.23
CA LEU A 104 -19.28 9.81 -8.20
C LEU A 104 -19.91 8.58 -7.55
N ALA A 105 -20.58 8.73 -6.41
CA ALA A 105 -21.28 7.64 -5.74
C ALA A 105 -22.43 7.07 -6.59
N ASN A 106 -23.16 7.92 -7.29
CA ASN A 106 -24.21 7.49 -8.21
C ASN A 106 -23.63 6.71 -9.40
N THR A 107 -22.53 7.17 -9.98
CA THR A 107 -21.84 6.49 -11.09
C THR A 107 -21.31 5.14 -10.62
N LEU A 108 -20.66 5.06 -9.46
CA LEU A 108 -20.17 3.82 -8.85
C LEU A 108 -21.30 2.78 -8.72
N LYS A 109 -22.49 3.23 -8.31
CA LYS A 109 -23.66 2.33 -8.09
C LYS A 109 -24.36 1.94 -9.38
N LYS A 110 -24.49 2.85 -10.36
CA LYS A 110 -25.34 2.67 -11.54
C LYS A 110 -24.57 2.23 -12.78
N ASP A 111 -23.31 2.61 -12.90
CA ASP A 111 -22.45 2.35 -14.06
C ASP A 111 -21.01 2.09 -13.61
N ARG A 112 -20.79 0.87 -13.15
CA ARG A 112 -19.50 0.41 -12.62
C ARG A 112 -18.37 0.61 -13.63
N SER A 113 -18.61 0.27 -14.91
CA SER A 113 -17.60 0.40 -15.96
C SER A 113 -17.14 1.84 -16.16
N LYS A 114 -18.10 2.79 -16.16
CA LYS A 114 -17.78 4.22 -16.23
C LYS A 114 -17.01 4.69 -14.99
N TYR A 115 -17.36 4.19 -13.82
CA TYR A 115 -16.65 4.53 -12.59
C TYR A 115 -15.22 3.96 -12.57
N GLU A 116 -14.99 2.76 -13.08
CA GLU A 116 -13.65 2.16 -13.20
C GLU A 116 -12.77 2.94 -14.19
N GLN A 117 -13.33 3.48 -15.28
CA GLN A 117 -12.62 4.41 -16.16
C GLN A 117 -12.21 5.69 -15.42
N PHE A 118 -13.14 6.28 -14.66
CA PHE A 118 -12.84 7.42 -13.79
C PHE A 118 -11.75 7.06 -12.77
N TRP A 119 -11.87 5.91 -12.12
CA TRP A 119 -10.92 5.44 -11.10
C TRP A 119 -9.50 5.30 -11.64
N LYS A 120 -9.36 4.77 -12.84
CA LYS A 120 -8.06 4.62 -13.51
C LYS A 120 -7.34 5.95 -13.70
N GLU A 121 -8.08 7.01 -14.04
CA GLU A 121 -7.51 8.33 -14.30
C GLU A 121 -7.33 9.16 -13.00
N TYR A 122 -8.28 9.08 -12.07
CA TYR A 122 -8.41 10.02 -10.95
C TYR A 122 -8.48 9.39 -9.57
N GLY A 123 -8.51 8.07 -9.46
CA GLY A 123 -8.63 7.36 -8.17
C GLY A 123 -7.54 7.73 -7.17
N LYS A 124 -6.32 7.95 -7.65
CA LYS A 124 -5.20 8.41 -6.83
C LYS A 124 -5.48 9.76 -6.15
N SER A 125 -6.23 10.67 -6.80
CA SER A 125 -6.60 11.95 -6.20
C SER A 125 -7.44 11.78 -4.94
N LEU A 126 -8.39 10.82 -4.93
CA LEU A 126 -9.22 10.55 -3.77
C LEU A 126 -8.39 9.96 -2.60
N LYS A 127 -7.44 9.09 -2.90
CA LYS A 127 -6.49 8.53 -1.92
C LYS A 127 -5.60 9.62 -1.32
N ILE A 128 -5.08 10.54 -2.14
CA ILE A 128 -4.34 11.73 -1.69
C ILE A 128 -5.22 12.60 -0.78
N GLY A 129 -6.51 12.71 -1.09
CA GLY A 129 -7.47 13.43 -0.25
C GLY A 129 -7.59 12.85 1.16
N ILE A 130 -7.64 11.53 1.28
CA ILE A 130 -7.65 10.85 2.58
C ILE A 130 -6.34 11.10 3.33
N TYR A 131 -5.20 10.90 2.68
CA TYR A 131 -3.89 11.17 3.30
C TYR A 131 -3.76 12.62 3.73
N GLY A 132 -4.11 13.57 2.87
CA GLY A 132 -4.06 15.01 3.14
C GLY A 132 -5.05 15.48 4.21
N SER A 133 -6.04 14.67 4.55
CA SER A 133 -7.04 15.02 5.58
C SER A 133 -6.44 15.18 6.97
N VAL A 134 -5.30 14.57 7.25
CA VAL A 134 -4.53 14.78 8.49
C VAL A 134 -4.29 16.28 8.75
N TYR A 135 -4.09 17.03 7.67
CA TYR A 135 -3.76 18.47 7.75
C TYR A 135 -5.00 19.38 7.57
N ASN A 136 -6.03 18.91 6.87
CA ASN A 136 -7.07 19.79 6.32
C ASN A 136 -8.52 19.28 6.46
N GLY A 137 -8.89 18.51 7.47
CA GLY A 137 -10.31 18.13 7.56
C GLY A 137 -10.62 16.88 8.37
N GLY A 138 -9.61 16.16 8.81
CA GLY A 138 -9.76 15.03 9.71
C GLY A 138 -10.73 13.94 9.20
N SER A 139 -11.51 13.38 10.12
CA SER A 139 -12.42 12.27 9.84
C SER A 139 -13.56 12.60 8.86
N ASP A 140 -13.90 13.88 8.67
CA ASP A 140 -14.98 14.28 7.73
C ASP A 140 -14.62 13.91 6.28
N VAL A 141 -13.38 14.19 5.85
CA VAL A 141 -12.91 13.85 4.49
C VAL A 141 -12.83 12.33 4.31
N VAL A 142 -12.31 11.60 5.30
CA VAL A 142 -12.27 10.13 5.27
C VAL A 142 -13.67 9.56 5.06
N ASN A 143 -14.66 10.02 5.84
CA ASN A 143 -16.04 9.54 5.74
C ASN A 143 -16.70 9.86 4.39
N LYS A 144 -16.31 10.93 3.73
CA LYS A 144 -16.79 11.28 2.39
C LYS A 144 -16.19 10.38 1.29
N LEU A 145 -14.96 9.93 1.44
CA LEU A 145 -14.18 9.29 0.36
C LEU A 145 -14.04 7.78 0.49
N LYS A 146 -14.07 7.21 1.70
CA LYS A 146 -13.79 5.79 1.95
C LYS A 146 -14.61 4.82 1.11
N ASP A 147 -15.89 5.13 0.86
CA ASP A 147 -16.82 4.29 0.11
C ASP A 147 -16.67 4.43 -1.42
N LEU A 148 -15.83 5.37 -1.86
CA LEU A 148 -15.53 5.62 -3.27
C LEU A 148 -14.23 4.94 -3.73
N LEU A 149 -13.45 4.35 -2.81
CA LEU A 149 -12.19 3.72 -3.13
C LEU A 149 -12.38 2.36 -3.78
N LEU A 150 -11.54 2.05 -4.77
CA LEU A 150 -11.47 0.74 -5.40
C LEU A 150 -10.08 0.12 -5.23
N PHE A 151 -10.05 -1.18 -5.05
CA PHE A 151 -8.83 -1.98 -4.95
C PHE A 151 -9.00 -3.29 -5.71
N THR A 152 -7.89 -3.86 -6.19
CA THR A 152 -7.86 -5.26 -6.61
C THR A 152 -7.56 -6.16 -5.42
N THR A 153 -7.82 -7.45 -5.53
CA THR A 153 -7.58 -8.41 -4.45
C THR A 153 -6.85 -9.66 -4.94
N SER A 154 -6.44 -10.50 -3.99
CA SER A 154 -5.79 -11.77 -4.29
C SER A 154 -6.67 -12.76 -5.04
N LYS A 155 -7.99 -12.73 -4.81
CA LYS A 155 -8.94 -13.67 -5.42
C LYS A 155 -9.31 -13.32 -6.85
N GLU A 156 -9.46 -12.02 -7.13
CA GLU A 156 -9.96 -11.57 -8.42
C GLU A 156 -9.14 -10.39 -8.96
N ASP A 157 -8.88 -10.40 -10.26
CA ASP A 157 -8.31 -9.25 -10.97
C ASP A 157 -9.40 -8.24 -11.35
N LYS A 158 -10.27 -7.96 -10.39
CA LYS A 158 -11.39 -7.05 -10.50
C LYS A 158 -11.27 -5.98 -9.42
N LEU A 159 -11.59 -4.76 -9.79
CA LEU A 159 -11.69 -3.69 -8.81
C LEU A 159 -12.92 -3.88 -7.93
N ILE A 160 -12.77 -3.81 -6.62
CA ILE A 160 -13.85 -3.89 -5.63
C ILE A 160 -13.76 -2.72 -4.65
N THR A 161 -14.88 -2.35 -4.05
CA THR A 161 -14.94 -1.39 -2.95
C THR A 161 -14.54 -2.05 -1.62
N LEU A 162 -14.20 -1.27 -0.62
CA LEU A 162 -13.98 -1.78 0.73
C LEU A 162 -15.24 -2.44 1.29
N LYS A 163 -16.41 -1.92 0.93
CA LYS A 163 -17.70 -2.50 1.33
C LYS A 163 -17.87 -3.90 0.74
N GLU A 164 -17.67 -4.08 -0.58
CA GLU A 164 -17.73 -5.37 -1.24
C GLU A 164 -16.71 -6.36 -0.64
N TYR A 165 -15.53 -5.89 -0.25
CA TYR A 165 -14.54 -6.71 0.45
C TYR A 165 -15.07 -7.21 1.79
N VAL A 166 -15.58 -6.31 2.65
CA VAL A 166 -16.07 -6.65 3.99
C VAL A 166 -17.30 -7.55 3.93
N GLU A 167 -18.22 -7.33 2.98
CA GLU A 167 -19.39 -8.19 2.75
C GLU A 167 -19.01 -9.64 2.35
N ASN A 168 -17.86 -9.82 1.69
CA ASN A 168 -17.36 -11.14 1.28
C ASN A 168 -16.37 -11.77 2.29
N MET A 169 -16.06 -11.08 3.39
CA MET A 169 -15.19 -11.62 4.43
C MET A 169 -15.87 -12.78 5.17
N PRO A 170 -15.12 -13.84 5.52
CA PRO A 170 -15.60 -14.84 6.49
C PRO A 170 -15.96 -14.18 7.83
N GLU A 171 -17.00 -14.66 8.52
CA GLU A 171 -17.40 -14.11 9.83
C GLU A 171 -16.27 -14.19 10.88
N SER A 172 -15.40 -15.18 10.77
CA SER A 172 -14.23 -15.35 11.64
C SER A 172 -13.13 -14.33 11.39
N GLN A 173 -13.10 -13.68 10.22
CA GLN A 173 -12.07 -12.72 9.87
C GLN A 173 -12.36 -11.37 10.54
N LYS A 174 -11.44 -10.91 11.39
CA LYS A 174 -11.59 -9.66 12.15
C LYS A 174 -10.87 -8.47 11.54
N LYS A 175 -9.91 -8.71 10.65
CA LYS A 175 -9.04 -7.69 10.07
C LYS A 175 -9.16 -7.66 8.54
N ILE A 176 -8.97 -6.51 7.94
CA ILE A 176 -8.82 -6.34 6.49
C ILE A 176 -7.33 -6.47 6.17
N TYR A 177 -6.94 -7.59 5.53
CA TYR A 177 -5.55 -7.81 5.16
C TYR A 177 -5.21 -7.12 3.87
N TYR A 178 -4.01 -6.51 3.80
CA TYR A 178 -3.49 -5.89 2.60
C TYR A 178 -2.01 -6.19 2.38
N ALA A 179 -1.60 -6.16 1.13
CA ALA A 179 -0.22 -6.27 0.68
C ALA A 179 0.12 -5.12 -0.25
N THR A 180 1.32 -4.58 -0.13
CA THR A 180 1.82 -3.50 -0.97
C THR A 180 2.89 -4.02 -1.93
N GLY A 181 2.84 -3.62 -3.18
CA GLY A 181 3.84 -3.99 -4.19
C GLY A 181 3.70 -3.18 -5.47
N LYS A 182 4.70 -3.26 -6.34
CA LYS A 182 4.70 -2.51 -7.61
C LYS A 182 3.64 -2.99 -8.61
N ASP A 183 3.29 -4.26 -8.55
CA ASP A 183 2.32 -4.92 -9.42
C ASP A 183 1.75 -6.18 -8.73
N ARG A 184 0.69 -6.73 -9.32
CA ARG A 184 0.05 -7.95 -8.85
C ARG A 184 1.01 -9.14 -8.73
N ALA A 185 1.86 -9.35 -9.73
CA ALA A 185 2.76 -10.49 -9.76
C ALA A 185 3.78 -10.45 -8.61
N SER A 186 4.30 -9.26 -8.27
CA SER A 186 5.20 -9.09 -7.14
C SER A 186 4.51 -9.41 -5.81
N ILE A 187 3.26 -8.98 -5.60
CA ILE A 187 2.50 -9.30 -4.39
C ILE A 187 2.18 -10.79 -4.34
N ASP A 188 1.75 -11.38 -5.46
CA ASP A 188 1.44 -12.80 -5.54
C ASP A 188 2.64 -13.71 -5.21
N SER A 189 3.85 -13.23 -5.41
CA SER A 189 5.08 -13.96 -5.10
C SER A 189 5.56 -13.83 -3.65
N LEU A 190 4.93 -12.97 -2.84
CA LEU A 190 5.33 -12.77 -1.45
C LEU A 190 5.08 -14.04 -0.60
N PRO A 191 6.08 -14.51 0.15
CA PRO A 191 5.92 -15.66 1.06
C PRO A 191 4.84 -15.43 2.13
N GLN A 192 4.62 -14.20 2.55
CA GLN A 192 3.59 -13.83 3.52
C GLN A 192 2.17 -14.12 3.02
N MET A 193 1.98 -14.27 1.70
CA MET A 193 0.72 -14.67 1.11
C MET A 193 0.39 -16.17 1.29
N GLU A 194 1.38 -17.03 1.59
CA GLU A 194 1.21 -18.49 1.60
C GLU A 194 0.12 -18.93 2.58
N ILE A 195 0.19 -18.49 3.83
CA ILE A 195 -0.81 -18.87 4.87
C ILE A 195 -2.21 -18.32 4.57
N LEU A 196 -2.30 -17.12 4.00
CA LEU A 196 -3.59 -16.49 3.69
C LEU A 196 -4.28 -17.19 2.51
N ARG A 197 -3.51 -17.60 1.50
CA ARG A 197 -4.03 -18.44 0.41
C ARG A 197 -4.51 -19.79 0.89
N ASP A 198 -3.72 -20.46 1.73
CA ASP A 198 -4.06 -21.76 2.32
C ASP A 198 -5.40 -21.68 3.08
N LYS A 199 -5.64 -20.60 3.78
CA LYS A 199 -6.88 -20.34 4.52
C LYS A 199 -8.00 -19.70 3.69
N GLY A 200 -7.78 -19.44 2.40
CA GLY A 200 -8.75 -18.81 1.52
C GLY A 200 -9.12 -17.38 1.94
N ILE A 201 -8.24 -16.69 2.68
CA ILE A 201 -8.43 -15.30 3.07
C ILE A 201 -8.05 -14.39 1.90
N ASP A 202 -8.95 -13.48 1.57
CA ASP A 202 -8.69 -12.48 0.54
C ASP A 202 -7.79 -11.34 1.06
N VAL A 203 -6.93 -10.81 0.19
CA VAL A 203 -5.97 -9.75 0.52
C VAL A 203 -6.14 -8.61 -0.46
N LEU A 204 -6.31 -7.38 0.04
CA LEU A 204 -6.31 -6.17 -0.78
C LEU A 204 -4.92 -5.89 -1.33
N TYR A 205 -4.82 -5.52 -2.59
CA TYR A 205 -3.56 -5.15 -3.23
C TYR A 205 -3.42 -3.64 -3.34
N PHE A 206 -2.37 -3.12 -2.73
CA PHE A 206 -2.00 -1.72 -2.75
C PHE A 206 -0.89 -1.50 -3.78
N LEU A 207 -1.28 -0.95 -4.92
CA LEU A 207 -0.42 -0.75 -6.09
C LEU A 207 0.04 0.71 -6.27
N ASP A 208 -0.59 1.63 -5.56
CA ASP A 208 -0.20 3.03 -5.54
C ASP A 208 0.61 3.36 -4.28
N ASN A 209 1.69 4.13 -4.42
CA ASN A 209 2.51 4.55 -3.29
C ASN A 209 1.75 5.30 -2.18
N VAL A 210 0.57 5.87 -2.50
CA VAL A 210 -0.27 6.57 -1.53
C VAL A 210 -1.23 5.66 -0.77
N ASP A 211 -1.42 4.42 -1.21
CA ASP A 211 -2.43 3.51 -0.64
C ASP A 211 -2.22 3.31 0.86
N GLU A 212 -1.00 2.94 1.24
CA GLU A 212 -0.70 2.66 2.64
C GLU A 212 -0.83 3.91 3.52
N PHE A 213 -0.42 5.08 3.01
CA PHE A 213 -0.60 6.34 3.74
C PHE A 213 -2.07 6.69 3.94
N ALA A 214 -2.91 6.46 2.94
CA ALA A 214 -4.35 6.68 3.04
C ALA A 214 -5.00 5.74 4.07
N ILE A 215 -4.58 4.48 4.09
CA ILE A 215 -5.09 3.48 5.03
C ILE A 215 -4.63 3.73 6.47
N GLU A 216 -3.39 4.19 6.69
CA GLU A 216 -2.90 4.60 8.01
C GLU A 216 -3.74 5.75 8.62
N VAL A 217 -4.26 6.65 7.77
CA VAL A 217 -5.19 7.71 8.19
C VAL A 217 -6.58 7.15 8.47
N MET A 218 -7.05 6.25 7.63
CA MET A 218 -8.37 5.63 7.76
C MET A 218 -8.45 4.67 8.94
N ARG A 219 -7.39 3.91 9.23
CA ARG A 219 -7.19 2.91 10.29
C ARG A 219 -8.10 1.70 10.21
N GLU A 220 -9.39 1.90 10.00
CA GLU A 220 -10.39 0.84 9.95
C GLU A 220 -11.50 1.15 8.95
N TYR A 221 -12.22 0.12 8.53
CA TYR A 221 -13.43 0.25 7.74
C TYR A 221 -14.52 -0.66 8.33
N GLU A 222 -15.68 -0.08 8.66
CA GLU A 222 -16.81 -0.78 9.31
C GLU A 222 -16.40 -1.59 10.58
N GLY A 223 -15.53 -0.99 11.42
CA GLY A 223 -15.02 -1.61 12.64
C GLY A 223 -13.98 -2.72 12.41
N LYS A 224 -13.52 -2.91 11.18
CA LYS A 224 -12.47 -3.87 10.82
C LYS A 224 -11.16 -3.10 10.59
N PRO A 225 -10.13 -3.29 11.45
CA PRO A 225 -8.84 -2.63 11.25
C PRO A 225 -8.10 -3.18 10.04
N PHE A 226 -7.34 -2.32 9.37
CA PHE A 226 -6.42 -2.74 8.31
C PHE A 226 -5.16 -3.35 8.91
N HIS A 227 -4.65 -4.40 8.28
CA HIS A 227 -3.44 -5.09 8.72
C HIS A 227 -2.57 -5.49 7.52
N SER A 228 -1.32 -5.02 7.52
CA SER A 228 -0.34 -5.38 6.50
C SER A 228 0.12 -6.82 6.70
N ILE A 229 0.21 -7.60 5.62
CA ILE A 229 0.75 -8.96 5.68
C ILE A 229 2.27 -8.99 5.89
N SER A 230 2.96 -7.89 5.59
CA SER A 230 4.41 -7.73 5.76
C SER A 230 4.79 -6.96 7.03
N ARG A 231 3.88 -6.84 8.02
CA ARG A 231 4.09 -6.09 9.26
C ARG A 231 3.53 -6.84 10.46
N GLY A 232 4.33 -6.96 11.52
CA GLY A 232 3.92 -7.66 12.74
C GLY A 232 3.48 -9.11 12.54
N ASP A 233 2.77 -9.65 13.50
CA ASP A 233 2.22 -11.00 13.44
C ASP A 233 0.84 -11.01 12.78
N LEU A 234 0.59 -12.02 11.94
CA LEU A 234 -0.75 -12.26 11.40
C LEU A 234 -1.62 -12.90 12.50
N ASP A 235 -2.36 -12.12 13.28
CA ASP A 235 -3.25 -12.63 14.30
C ASP A 235 -4.45 -13.37 13.68
N LEU A 236 -4.22 -14.60 13.25
CA LEU A 236 -5.24 -15.51 12.78
C LEU A 236 -5.81 -16.25 13.98
N ASP A 237 -7.08 -16.02 14.30
CA ASP A 237 -7.72 -16.50 15.54
C ASP A 237 -8.29 -17.93 15.46
N ASP A 238 -8.08 -18.65 14.34
CA ASP A 238 -8.53 -20.03 14.20
C ASP A 238 -7.69 -21.03 15.02
N VAL A 239 -8.30 -22.15 15.38
CA VAL A 239 -7.67 -23.17 16.23
C VAL A 239 -6.36 -23.71 15.65
N GLU A 240 -6.33 -23.93 14.34
CA GLU A 240 -5.12 -24.43 13.63
C GLU A 240 -3.97 -23.43 13.75
N SER A 241 -4.25 -22.13 13.59
CA SER A 241 -3.24 -21.08 13.75
C SER A 241 -2.71 -20.99 15.18
N GLN A 242 -3.54 -21.27 16.18
CA GLN A 242 -3.13 -21.34 17.57
C GLN A 242 -2.20 -22.55 17.85
N GLU A 243 -2.47 -23.68 17.22
CA GLU A 243 -1.60 -24.87 17.34
C GLU A 243 -0.26 -24.63 16.64
N VAL A 244 -0.25 -24.04 15.45
CA VAL A 244 0.98 -23.69 14.73
C VAL A 244 1.81 -22.68 15.53
N LYS A 245 1.20 -21.70 16.19
CA LYS A 245 1.92 -20.77 17.07
C LYS A 245 2.61 -21.49 18.23
N LYS A 246 1.94 -22.43 18.90
CA LYS A 246 2.53 -23.23 20.00
C LYS A 246 3.67 -24.11 19.51
N GLU A 247 3.51 -24.77 18.36
CA GLU A 247 4.56 -25.55 17.72
C GLU A 247 5.79 -24.68 17.43
N THR A 248 5.56 -23.51 16.83
CA THR A 248 6.60 -22.53 16.48
C THR A 248 7.35 -22.03 17.71
N GLU A 249 6.65 -21.72 18.81
CA GLU A 249 7.26 -21.32 20.08
C GLU A 249 8.13 -22.45 20.68
N THR A 250 7.70 -23.69 20.56
CA THR A 250 8.46 -24.86 21.04
C THR A 250 9.74 -25.03 20.20
N ILE A 251 9.65 -24.90 18.89
CA ILE A 251 10.80 -24.96 17.99
C ILE A 251 11.76 -23.79 18.27
N ALA A 252 11.24 -22.58 18.49
CA ALA A 252 12.04 -21.41 18.80
C ALA A 252 12.85 -21.60 20.09
N LYS A 253 12.21 -22.11 21.15
CA LYS A 253 12.89 -22.43 22.43
C LYS A 253 13.99 -23.47 22.26
N SER A 254 13.75 -24.51 21.44
CA SER A 254 14.74 -25.56 21.17
C SER A 254 15.91 -25.09 20.29
N ASN A 255 15.80 -23.93 19.65
CA ASN A 255 16.80 -23.37 18.75
C ASN A 255 17.21 -21.94 19.14
N GLU A 256 17.11 -21.59 20.41
CA GLU A 256 17.38 -20.24 20.91
C GLU A 256 18.80 -19.78 20.60
N ASP A 257 19.79 -20.64 20.78
CA ASP A 257 21.20 -20.35 20.46
C ASP A 257 21.41 -20.09 18.97
N LEU A 258 20.79 -20.90 18.10
CA LEU A 258 20.85 -20.71 16.64
C LEU A 258 20.24 -19.36 16.24
N ILE A 259 19.05 -19.03 16.72
CA ILE A 259 18.35 -17.78 16.45
C ILE A 259 19.18 -16.58 16.90
N LYS A 260 19.74 -16.64 18.09
CA LYS A 260 20.62 -15.62 18.64
C LYS A 260 21.88 -15.44 17.79
N ASP A 261 22.55 -16.52 17.43
CA ASP A 261 23.79 -16.47 16.64
C ASP A 261 23.56 -15.97 15.22
N ILE A 262 22.39 -16.26 14.59
CA ILE A 262 21.99 -15.66 13.32
C ILE A 262 21.83 -14.15 13.49
N LYS A 263 21.13 -13.69 14.55
CA LYS A 263 20.94 -12.28 14.84
C LYS A 263 22.28 -11.57 15.07
N GLU A 264 23.18 -12.17 15.84
CA GLU A 264 24.52 -11.61 16.07
C GLU A 264 25.33 -11.50 14.77
N THR A 265 25.25 -12.53 13.91
CA THR A 265 25.93 -12.54 12.61
C THR A 265 25.41 -11.48 11.64
N LEU A 266 24.10 -11.25 11.63
CA LEU A 266 23.46 -10.22 10.79
C LEU A 266 23.58 -8.81 11.36
N GLY A 267 23.84 -8.67 12.68
CA GLY A 267 24.03 -7.39 13.35
C GLY A 267 22.83 -6.44 13.21
N ASP A 268 23.12 -5.20 12.81
CA ASP A 268 22.10 -4.14 12.68
C ASP A 268 21.21 -4.27 11.43
N LYS A 269 21.48 -5.25 10.57
CA LYS A 269 20.67 -5.50 9.36
C LYS A 269 19.26 -5.97 9.70
N VAL A 270 19.10 -6.67 10.81
CA VAL A 270 17.80 -7.12 11.31
C VAL A 270 17.63 -6.70 12.78
N ALA A 271 16.42 -6.35 13.18
CA ALA A 271 16.11 -6.07 14.57
C ALA A 271 15.95 -7.38 15.36
N GLU A 272 15.41 -8.40 14.73
CA GLU A 272 15.10 -9.69 15.33
C GLU A 272 15.17 -10.81 14.29
N VAL A 273 15.36 -12.04 14.76
CA VAL A 273 15.20 -13.27 13.97
C VAL A 273 14.17 -14.15 14.67
N LYS A 274 13.20 -14.67 13.94
CA LYS A 274 12.09 -15.48 14.47
C LYS A 274 11.91 -16.78 13.66
N ILE A 275 11.34 -17.78 14.32
CA ILE A 275 10.77 -18.93 13.63
C ILE A 275 9.39 -18.54 13.09
N SER A 276 9.16 -18.79 11.81
CA SER A 276 7.93 -18.34 11.14
C SER A 276 6.75 -19.27 11.41
N SER A 277 5.61 -18.68 11.67
CA SER A 277 4.30 -19.37 11.70
C SER A 277 3.49 -19.17 10.41
N ARG A 278 3.97 -18.31 9.50
CA ARG A 278 3.24 -17.94 8.26
C ARG A 278 3.76 -18.63 7.01
N LEU A 279 5.01 -19.09 7.02
CA LEU A 279 5.65 -19.72 5.87
C LEU A 279 5.27 -21.19 5.74
N LYS A 280 4.95 -21.62 4.51
CA LYS A 280 4.63 -23.01 4.15
C LYS A 280 5.73 -23.65 3.28
N SER A 281 6.06 -23.03 2.16
CA SER A 281 7.03 -23.53 1.19
C SER A 281 8.31 -22.69 1.11
N SER A 282 8.23 -21.40 1.36
CA SER A 282 9.39 -20.50 1.32
C SER A 282 10.30 -20.70 2.54
N ALA A 283 11.61 -20.52 2.34
CA ALA A 283 12.62 -20.70 3.40
C ALA A 283 12.61 -19.56 4.41
N VAL A 284 12.45 -18.32 3.93
CA VAL A 284 12.53 -17.09 4.72
C VAL A 284 11.60 -16.02 4.18
N CYS A 285 11.26 -15.07 5.03
CA CYS A 285 10.71 -13.77 4.64
C CYS A 285 11.19 -12.65 5.56
N LEU A 286 11.00 -11.40 5.13
CA LEU A 286 11.13 -10.23 6.00
C LEU A 286 9.76 -9.71 6.43
N VAL A 287 9.70 -9.22 7.64
CA VAL A 287 8.54 -8.54 8.21
C VAL A 287 9.02 -7.26 8.86
N ALA A 288 8.28 -6.18 8.69
CA ALA A 288 8.53 -4.94 9.43
C ALA A 288 7.97 -5.04 10.85
N ASP A 289 8.60 -4.35 11.79
CA ASP A 289 8.08 -4.20 13.15
C ASP A 289 6.68 -3.55 13.11
N GLU A 290 5.77 -4.01 13.97
CA GLU A 290 4.38 -3.56 14.01
C GLU A 290 4.26 -2.06 14.29
N GLN A 291 5.15 -1.50 15.12
CA GLN A 291 5.11 -0.08 15.52
C GLN A 291 5.96 0.83 14.63
N GLY A 292 6.75 0.27 13.70
CA GLY A 292 7.62 1.02 12.80
C GLY A 292 7.00 1.34 11.44
N PRO A 293 7.71 2.08 10.57
CA PRO A 293 7.30 2.23 9.19
C PRO A 293 7.36 0.90 8.45
N SER A 294 6.51 0.74 7.44
CA SER A 294 6.56 -0.40 6.53
C SER A 294 7.70 -0.31 5.53
N PHE A 295 7.97 -1.40 4.80
CA PHE A 295 8.95 -1.38 3.69
C PHE A 295 8.53 -0.44 2.56
N ALA A 296 7.23 -0.33 2.28
CA ALA A 296 6.72 0.59 1.27
C ALA A 296 6.91 2.05 1.68
N MET A 297 6.69 2.39 2.95
CA MET A 297 6.98 3.71 3.49
C MET A 297 8.48 4.02 3.45
N GLU A 298 9.35 3.08 3.84
CA GLU A 298 10.79 3.25 3.72
C GLU A 298 11.21 3.54 2.27
N GLN A 299 10.68 2.79 1.31
CA GLN A 299 10.97 3.01 -0.12
C GLN A 299 10.45 4.36 -0.62
N ALA A 300 9.25 4.76 -0.21
CA ALA A 300 8.66 6.04 -0.60
C ALA A 300 9.47 7.26 -0.11
N PHE A 301 10.19 7.11 1.01
CA PHE A 301 11.03 8.15 1.59
C PHE A 301 12.53 7.89 1.48
N ALA A 302 12.95 6.95 0.62
CA ALA A 302 14.37 6.59 0.45
C ALA A 302 15.25 7.80 0.11
N ASP A 303 14.78 8.71 -0.73
CA ASP A 303 15.49 9.92 -1.12
C ASP A 303 15.66 10.93 0.02
N ALA A 304 14.79 10.91 1.01
CA ALA A 304 14.86 11.79 2.18
C ALA A 304 16.00 11.42 3.14
N ASN A 305 16.57 10.21 3.03
CA ASN A 305 17.60 9.64 3.89
C ASN A 305 17.37 9.89 5.39
N ASN A 306 16.11 9.84 5.82
CA ASN A 306 15.71 10.12 7.19
C ASN A 306 15.56 8.81 7.98
N PRO A 307 16.37 8.60 9.06
CA PRO A 307 16.31 7.37 9.86
C PRO A 307 14.92 7.05 10.45
N MET A 308 14.07 8.06 10.59
CA MET A 308 12.71 7.89 11.11
C MET A 308 11.84 7.01 10.21
N PHE A 309 12.14 6.94 8.91
CA PHE A 309 11.42 6.13 7.94
C PHE A 309 12.08 4.77 7.67
N LYS A 310 13.16 4.42 8.37
CA LYS A 310 13.82 3.12 8.21
C LYS A 310 13.02 2.04 8.94
N ALA A 311 12.51 1.06 8.19
CA ALA A 311 11.79 -0.08 8.73
C ALA A 311 12.73 -0.98 9.56
N ARG A 312 12.28 -1.39 10.74
CA ARG A 312 12.97 -2.38 11.56
C ARG A 312 12.63 -3.77 11.02
N ARG A 313 13.63 -4.46 10.46
CA ARG A 313 13.47 -5.74 9.79
C ARG A 313 13.49 -6.90 10.77
N ILE A 314 12.52 -7.78 10.66
CA ILE A 314 12.46 -9.07 11.37
C ILE A 314 12.63 -10.15 10.30
N LEU A 315 13.67 -10.99 10.46
CA LEU A 315 13.87 -12.14 9.58
C LEU A 315 13.10 -13.33 10.15
N GLU A 316 12.13 -13.83 9.40
CA GLU A 316 11.42 -15.06 9.75
C GLU A 316 11.97 -16.25 8.95
N ILE A 317 12.21 -17.37 9.63
CA ILE A 317 12.77 -18.60 9.05
C ILE A 317 11.74 -19.72 9.17
N ASN A 318 11.51 -20.44 8.08
CA ASN A 318 10.60 -21.57 8.04
C ASN A 318 11.25 -22.83 8.64
N PRO A 319 10.77 -23.33 9.78
CA PRO A 319 11.36 -24.52 10.43
C PRO A 319 11.07 -25.83 9.66
N LYS A 320 10.09 -25.81 8.76
CA LYS A 320 9.67 -27.00 7.96
C LYS A 320 10.41 -27.09 6.61
N HIS A 321 11.18 -26.05 6.24
CA HIS A 321 11.96 -26.05 5.01
C HIS A 321 13.30 -26.77 5.21
N ASP A 322 13.74 -27.57 4.22
CA ASP A 322 14.99 -28.34 4.26
C ASP A 322 16.23 -27.52 4.60
N LEU A 323 16.21 -26.23 4.27
CA LEU A 323 17.27 -25.29 4.57
C LEU A 323 17.46 -25.07 6.07
N PHE A 324 16.40 -25.18 6.88
CA PHE A 324 16.49 -25.03 8.34
C PHE A 324 17.33 -26.15 8.96
N ALA A 325 17.08 -27.39 8.60
CA ALA A 325 17.88 -28.53 9.08
C ALA A 325 19.37 -28.47 8.65
N ARG A 326 19.62 -27.89 7.47
CA ARG A 326 21.00 -27.63 7.01
C ARG A 326 21.66 -26.51 7.80
N LEU A 327 20.92 -25.46 8.10
CA LEU A 327 21.40 -24.34 8.91
C LEU A 327 21.79 -24.80 10.33
N GLN A 328 20.97 -25.66 10.96
CA GLN A 328 21.30 -26.29 12.24
C GLN A 328 22.64 -27.07 12.17
N LYS A 329 22.83 -27.90 11.16
CA LYS A 329 24.06 -28.66 10.97
C LYS A 329 25.29 -27.78 10.76
N VAL A 330 25.15 -26.69 10.03
CA VAL A 330 26.24 -25.72 9.81
C VAL A 330 26.55 -24.96 11.09
N HIS A 331 25.54 -24.64 11.89
CA HIS A 331 25.70 -24.00 13.20
C HIS A 331 26.47 -24.91 14.17
N GLU A 332 26.22 -26.23 14.19
CA GLU A 332 26.95 -27.20 15.00
C GLU A 332 28.47 -27.23 14.70
N GLN A 333 28.88 -26.83 13.50
CA GLN A 333 30.30 -26.70 13.12
C GLN A 333 30.96 -25.43 13.70
N GLY A 334 30.18 -24.56 14.29
CA GLY A 334 30.59 -23.32 14.97
C GLY A 334 30.08 -22.05 14.28
N LYS A 335 29.58 -21.12 15.07
CA LYS A 335 29.02 -19.84 14.62
C LYS A 335 30.02 -18.94 13.89
N GLU A 336 31.32 -19.11 14.16
CA GLU A 336 32.39 -18.35 13.51
C GLU A 336 32.79 -18.92 12.16
N SER A 337 32.26 -20.09 11.78
CA SER A 337 32.59 -20.69 10.49
C SER A 337 32.14 -19.82 9.32
N THR A 338 32.96 -19.76 8.27
CA THR A 338 32.62 -19.03 7.04
C THR A 338 31.30 -19.54 6.45
N ALA A 339 31.07 -20.84 6.52
CA ALA A 339 29.84 -21.46 6.04
C ALA A 339 28.60 -20.89 6.76
N PHE A 340 28.60 -20.80 8.09
CA PHE A 340 27.48 -20.26 8.84
C PHE A 340 27.21 -18.79 8.50
N LYS A 341 28.26 -17.98 8.43
CA LYS A 341 28.16 -16.56 8.06
C LYS A 341 27.61 -16.38 6.63
N ASP A 342 28.03 -17.24 5.71
CA ASP A 342 27.52 -17.22 4.32
C ASP A 342 26.06 -17.62 4.24
N TYR A 343 25.62 -18.65 4.97
CA TYR A 343 24.20 -19.03 5.06
C TYR A 343 23.34 -17.90 5.60
N CYS A 344 23.72 -17.27 6.71
CA CYS A 344 22.99 -16.13 7.28
C CYS A 344 22.89 -14.97 6.28
N SER A 345 23.99 -14.62 5.64
CA SER A 345 24.05 -13.55 4.64
C SER A 345 23.15 -13.84 3.42
N LEU A 346 23.16 -15.06 2.92
CA LEU A 346 22.35 -15.46 1.76
C LEU A 346 20.87 -15.54 2.08
N LEU A 347 20.48 -16.05 3.27
CA LEU A 347 19.08 -16.05 3.71
C LEU A 347 18.53 -14.64 3.82
N TYR A 348 19.30 -13.71 4.39
CA TYR A 348 18.90 -12.32 4.48
C TYR A 348 18.80 -11.65 3.10
N ALA A 349 19.79 -11.89 2.22
CA ALA A 349 19.76 -11.36 0.87
C ALA A 349 18.58 -11.91 0.04
N GLN A 350 18.26 -13.20 0.19
CA GLN A 350 17.08 -13.81 -0.42
C GLN A 350 15.80 -13.11 0.05
N ALA A 351 15.66 -12.88 1.35
CA ALA A 351 14.51 -12.23 1.91
C ALA A 351 14.36 -10.76 1.44
N LEU A 352 15.47 -10.01 1.30
CA LEU A 352 15.48 -8.69 0.69
C LEU A 352 15.01 -8.69 -0.77
N LEU A 353 15.55 -9.62 -1.58
CA LEU A 353 15.19 -9.72 -3.01
C LEU A 353 13.70 -10.04 -3.20
N ILE A 354 13.12 -10.87 -2.33
CA ILE A 354 11.71 -11.21 -2.34
C ILE A 354 10.84 -9.96 -2.10
N GLU A 355 11.26 -9.09 -1.17
CA GLU A 355 10.59 -7.80 -0.90
C GLU A 355 10.90 -6.72 -1.96
N GLY A 356 11.61 -7.07 -3.04
CA GLY A 356 11.99 -6.12 -4.08
C GLY A 356 13.07 -5.13 -3.66
N MET A 357 13.78 -5.42 -2.57
CA MET A 357 14.88 -4.60 -2.06
C MET A 357 16.22 -5.17 -2.51
N MET A 358 17.17 -4.28 -2.82
CA MET A 358 18.52 -4.71 -3.20
C MET A 358 19.39 -4.91 -1.95
N PRO A 359 20.19 -6.01 -1.89
CA PRO A 359 21.25 -6.14 -0.90
C PRO A 359 22.27 -5.00 -1.01
N GLU A 360 22.95 -4.66 0.08
CA GLU A 360 24.00 -3.61 0.10
C GLU A 360 25.13 -3.89 -0.89
N ASP A 361 25.53 -5.16 -1.03
CA ASP A 361 26.54 -5.60 -2.01
C ASP A 361 25.98 -6.76 -2.87
N PRO A 362 25.25 -6.44 -3.95
CA PRO A 362 24.70 -7.45 -4.86
C PRO A 362 25.79 -8.32 -5.52
N SER A 363 26.99 -7.76 -5.76
CA SER A 363 28.09 -8.49 -6.38
C SER A 363 28.65 -9.57 -5.46
N ALA A 364 28.83 -9.26 -4.18
CA ALA A 364 29.26 -10.24 -3.18
C ALA A 364 28.24 -11.39 -3.04
N ILE A 365 26.94 -11.08 -3.07
CA ILE A 365 25.87 -12.11 -3.03
C ILE A 365 25.91 -13.00 -4.29
N ALA A 366 26.04 -12.40 -5.47
CA ALA A 366 26.15 -13.15 -6.73
C ALA A 366 27.36 -14.09 -6.74
N ASN A 367 28.53 -13.63 -6.25
CA ASN A 367 29.73 -14.45 -6.13
C ASN A 367 29.54 -15.64 -5.16
N LYS A 368 28.90 -15.41 -4.00
CA LYS A 368 28.59 -16.50 -3.05
C LYS A 368 27.65 -17.53 -3.66
N ILE A 369 26.64 -17.11 -4.42
CA ILE A 369 25.75 -18.02 -5.14
C ILE A 369 26.55 -18.85 -6.16
N ALA A 370 27.43 -18.24 -6.94
CA ALA A 370 28.27 -18.91 -7.91
C ALA A 370 29.22 -19.96 -7.26
N GLU A 371 29.82 -19.63 -6.11
CA GLU A 371 30.64 -20.55 -5.33
C GLU A 371 29.86 -21.79 -4.83
N LEU A 372 28.61 -21.53 -4.34
CA LEU A 372 27.74 -22.64 -3.92
C LEU A 372 27.34 -23.55 -5.10
N MET A 373 27.03 -22.96 -6.26
CA MET A 373 26.72 -23.71 -7.48
C MET A 373 27.92 -24.56 -7.93
N ALA A 374 29.14 -24.02 -7.90
CA ALA A 374 30.35 -24.75 -8.24
C ALA A 374 30.62 -25.94 -7.29
N LYS A 375 30.43 -25.73 -5.97
CA LYS A 375 30.57 -26.82 -4.99
C LYS A 375 29.54 -27.93 -5.20
N TYR A 376 28.31 -27.61 -5.58
CA TYR A 376 27.24 -28.56 -5.82
C TYR A 376 27.54 -29.43 -7.07
N CYS A 377 28.03 -28.83 -8.15
CA CYS A 377 28.43 -29.57 -9.36
C CYS A 377 29.57 -30.57 -9.10
N LEU A 378 30.52 -30.21 -8.24
CA LEU A 378 31.63 -31.11 -7.89
C LEU A 378 31.18 -32.36 -7.10
N LEU A 379 30.11 -32.27 -6.30
CA LEU A 379 29.55 -33.42 -5.58
C LEU A 379 28.87 -34.44 -6.50
N TYR A 380 28.32 -34.02 -7.63
CA TYR A 380 27.71 -34.92 -8.63
C TYR A 380 28.73 -35.55 -9.59
N THR A 381 29.96 -35.06 -9.68
CA THR A 381 31.01 -35.56 -10.55
C THR A 381 31.96 -36.54 -9.86
N SER A 382 31.77 -36.86 -8.57
CA SER A 382 32.50 -37.95 -7.91
C SER A 382 32.06 -39.28 -8.49
N PRO A 383 32.97 -40.07 -9.06
CA PRO A 383 32.63 -41.41 -9.64
C PRO A 383 32.00 -42.27 -8.57
N SER A 384 30.89 -42.92 -8.92
CA SER A 384 30.26 -43.91 -8.07
C SER A 384 31.27 -45.04 -7.74
N PRO A 385 31.27 -45.54 -6.49
CA PRO A 385 32.13 -46.70 -6.15
C PRO A 385 31.95 -47.91 -7.03
N ARG A 386 30.95 -47.94 -7.92
CA ARG A 386 30.66 -49.02 -8.87
C ARG A 386 31.46 -48.97 -10.18
N ASP A 387 32.14 -47.86 -10.47
CA ASP A 387 32.93 -47.70 -11.70
C ASP A 387 34.42 -48.03 -11.52
N ARG A 388 34.78 -48.69 -10.41
CA ARG A 388 36.10 -49.31 -10.20
C ARG A 388 35.96 -50.82 -10.23
N GLY A 389 35.68 -51.31 -11.39
CA GLY A 389 35.75 -52.77 -11.71
C GLY A 389 36.64 -52.98 -12.90
#